data_51b4f49b1b3f84802a3c55e1905cb347
#
_entry.id   51b4f49b1b3f84802a3c55e1905cb347
#
_cell.length_a   1.000
_cell.length_b   1.000
_cell.length_c   1.000
_cell.angle_alpha   90.00
_cell.angle_beta   90.00
_cell.angle_gamma   90.00
#
_symmetry.space_group_name_H-M   'P 1'
#
loop_
_entity.id
_entity.type
_entity.pdbx_description
1 polymer ?
#
loop_
_entity_poly.entity_id
_entity_poly.type
_entity_poly.pdbx_seq_one_letter_code
_entity_poly.pdbx_strand_id
1 'polypeptide(L)'
;MRILLLAGASLLALSTPALAQESEVLSTTESTSTPIDSLADSGAEAAPAAPASTGDPVLDKLNALEARIRQLEARNAQLEQSAELNEGRLQSVETRAAKAAQFSWAPTIADTTGNFTFKPRGVVEFDAVAFLEREGGYDYNNGTGFRRARIGLEGTALKWWNYRIEVDFAGNAVSLLDAYLQYTKIPKTVITLGQHKAPFGLESNNSDNYNTFLERGMFTNAFGNAGAERRIGISAAYAPQETLNVAVGLFGDNESISRSSGAPVTATPDESWGVNGRATWEPIFDTGKIIHLGVSGYYRTALKSGDVEDAVRLSDRPNIRVDNGNIADTGVITGVKSLRYLGAEAAGVFGPLTVAGEAGRIWLDRTSMPNEHFTGYYAYASYFLTGETRPFRGGNFDRVRPFKELGKDGLGAFEVALRYDHLDLENTPVLARAGNNATSLTFGLNWYFNPYAKLMFNWVRFSGDNTPLDPIGEDAKGDALATRLHLDF
;
A
#
# COMPACT_ATOMS: atom_id res chain seq x y z
N MET A 1 40.03 -22.05 -3.61
CA MET A 1 39.32 -23.32 -3.34
C MET A 1 39.19 -23.48 -1.83
N ARG A 2 38.02 -23.46 -1.28
CA ARG A 2 37.53 -23.40 0.12
C ARG A 2 37.03 -22.02 0.53
N ILE A 3 35.80 -21.68 0.16
CA ILE A 3 34.77 -21.01 0.96
C ILE A 3 33.46 -21.34 0.26
N LEU A 4 32.93 -22.49 0.55
CA LEU A 4 31.51 -22.84 0.36
C LEU A 4 31.05 -23.41 1.71
N LEU A 5 29.86 -23.08 2.13
CA LEU A 5 29.13 -23.49 3.35
C LEU A 5 29.26 -22.50 4.51
N LEU A 6 28.33 -21.53 4.48
CA LEU A 6 27.65 -21.03 5.68
C LEU A 6 26.35 -20.29 5.24
N ALA A 7 25.47 -21.02 4.55
CA ALA A 7 24.05 -20.73 4.58
C ALA A 7 23.47 -21.63 5.65
N GLY A 8 23.75 -21.31 6.90
CA GLY A 8 23.17 -21.96 8.05
C GLY A 8 21.70 -21.58 8.16
N ALA A 9 20.82 -22.51 7.88
CA ALA A 9 19.42 -22.45 8.25
C ALA A 9 19.32 -22.35 9.78
N SER A 10 19.17 -21.15 10.29
CA SER A 10 18.68 -20.94 11.65
C SER A 10 17.17 -21.18 11.65
N LEU A 11 16.78 -22.44 11.85
CA LEU A 11 15.45 -22.79 12.31
C LEU A 11 15.27 -22.16 13.70
N LEU A 12 14.59 -21.05 13.80
CA LEU A 12 14.06 -20.54 15.04
C LEU A 12 12.92 -21.49 15.46
N ALA A 13 13.22 -22.34 16.43
CA ALA A 13 12.22 -23.08 17.18
C ALA A 13 11.39 -22.04 17.94
N LEU A 14 10.16 -21.85 17.52
CA LEU A 14 9.14 -21.11 18.27
C LEU A 14 8.77 -21.96 19.51
N SER A 15 9.41 -21.69 20.63
CA SER A 15 8.95 -22.16 21.94
C SER A 15 7.72 -21.33 22.32
N THR A 16 6.59 -21.99 22.47
CA THR A 16 5.37 -21.44 23.07
C THR A 16 5.66 -21.06 24.53
N PRO A 17 5.37 -19.82 24.98
CA PRO A 17 5.36 -19.54 26.39
C PRO A 17 4.07 -20.11 27.00
N ALA A 18 4.25 -20.96 28.01
CA ALA A 18 3.19 -21.39 28.91
C ALA A 18 2.65 -20.19 29.67
N LEU A 19 1.33 -20.02 29.64
CA LEU A 19 0.62 -19.07 30.49
C LEU A 19 0.72 -19.55 31.94
N ALA A 20 1.55 -18.88 32.73
CA ALA A 20 1.48 -18.92 34.16
C ALA A 20 0.45 -17.88 34.63
N GLN A 21 -0.57 -18.37 35.32
CA GLN A 21 -1.53 -17.57 36.07
C GLN A 21 -0.81 -16.98 37.29
N GLU A 22 -0.70 -15.69 37.39
CA GLU A 22 -0.52 -15.00 38.65
C GLU A 22 -1.61 -13.96 38.82
N SER A 23 -2.38 -14.19 39.89
CA SER A 23 -3.35 -13.29 40.44
C SER A 23 -2.62 -12.26 41.31
N GLU A 24 -2.71 -10.97 40.96
CA GLU A 24 -2.48 -9.92 41.96
C GLU A 24 -3.48 -8.77 41.81
N VAL A 25 -4.01 -8.47 42.97
CA VAL A 25 -4.96 -7.45 43.32
C VAL A 25 -4.40 -6.06 43.04
N LEU A 26 -5.13 -5.22 42.34
CA LEU A 26 -4.93 -3.78 42.44
C LEU A 26 -6.26 -3.01 42.48
N SER A 27 -6.30 -2.23 43.48
CA SER A 27 -7.36 -1.39 43.99
C SER A 27 -7.77 -0.24 43.11
N THR A 28 -9.06 0.01 43.12
CA THR A 28 -9.75 1.31 43.09
C THR A 28 -9.30 2.39 42.09
N THR A 29 -10.11 2.59 41.03
CA THR A 29 -10.49 3.92 40.61
C THR A 29 -12.00 3.93 40.34
N GLU A 30 -12.63 4.90 40.94
CA GLU A 30 -14.06 5.15 40.89
C GLU A 30 -14.58 5.29 39.46
N SER A 31 -15.41 4.38 39.04
CA SER A 31 -16.31 4.51 37.92
C SER A 31 -17.65 4.92 38.49
N THR A 32 -18.06 6.13 38.20
CA THR A 32 -19.44 6.61 38.40
C THR A 32 -20.40 5.73 37.61
N SER A 33 -20.85 4.66 38.19
CA SER A 33 -22.02 3.91 37.73
C SER A 33 -23.25 4.66 38.22
N THR A 34 -23.97 5.25 37.29
CA THR A 34 -25.38 5.62 37.51
C THR A 34 -26.16 4.34 37.86
N PRO A 35 -26.91 4.30 38.94
CA PRO A 35 -27.68 3.12 39.32
C PRO A 35 -28.82 2.91 38.31
N ILE A 36 -28.84 1.73 37.69
CA ILE A 36 -30.04 1.19 37.06
C ILE A 36 -30.92 0.66 38.18
N ASP A 37 -31.51 1.58 38.88
CA ASP A 37 -32.48 1.29 39.94
C ASP A 37 -33.66 2.26 39.82
N SER A 38 -34.41 2.14 38.71
CA SER A 38 -35.72 2.80 38.61
C SER A 38 -36.67 2.17 37.59
N LEU A 39 -36.66 0.84 37.44
CA LEU A 39 -37.67 0.11 36.68
C LEU A 39 -38.26 -1.08 37.44
N ALA A 40 -38.26 -0.98 38.75
CA ALA A 40 -38.97 -1.89 39.62
C ALA A 40 -39.86 -1.05 40.54
N ASP A 41 -40.88 -0.44 40.05
CA ASP A 41 -42.10 -0.21 40.77
C ASP A 41 -43.11 0.64 39.92
N SER A 42 -43.81 0.01 39.02
CA SER A 42 -45.11 0.49 38.55
C SER A 42 -45.86 -0.68 37.92
N GLY A 43 -46.54 -1.41 38.76
CA GLY A 43 -47.36 -2.51 38.29
C GLY A 43 -47.73 -3.49 39.38
N ALA A 44 -47.94 -3.01 40.58
CA ALA A 44 -48.73 -3.77 41.51
C ALA A 44 -50.20 -3.79 41.02
N GLU A 45 -50.42 -4.63 39.98
CA GLU A 45 -51.76 -4.96 39.55
C GLU A 45 -52.46 -5.66 40.73
N ALA A 46 -53.52 -5.03 41.18
CA ALA A 46 -54.33 -5.48 42.33
C ALA A 46 -54.66 -6.95 42.17
N ALA A 47 -54.35 -7.74 43.17
CA ALA A 47 -54.70 -9.15 43.23
C ALA A 47 -56.20 -9.30 42.85
N PRO A 48 -56.56 -10.19 41.94
CA PRO A 48 -57.94 -10.38 41.59
C PRO A 48 -58.75 -10.75 42.84
N ALA A 49 -59.85 -10.07 43.02
CA ALA A 49 -60.75 -10.28 44.17
C ALA A 49 -61.04 -11.81 44.31
N ALA A 50 -60.89 -12.31 45.50
CA ALA A 50 -61.18 -13.72 45.77
C ALA A 50 -62.61 -14.03 45.33
N PRO A 51 -62.86 -15.15 44.64
CA PRO A 51 -64.19 -15.52 44.17
C PRO A 51 -65.10 -15.64 45.41
N ALA A 52 -66.33 -15.08 45.30
CA ALA A 52 -67.29 -15.15 46.35
C ALA A 52 -67.54 -16.61 46.77
N SER A 53 -67.53 -16.87 48.09
CA SER A 53 -67.74 -18.23 48.63
C SER A 53 -69.15 -18.67 48.24
N THR A 54 -69.30 -19.85 47.67
CA THR A 54 -70.57 -20.45 47.24
C THR A 54 -71.24 -21.25 48.36
N GLY A 55 -70.55 -21.42 49.52
CA GLY A 55 -71.03 -22.26 50.64
C GLY A 55 -70.72 -23.77 50.45
N ASP A 56 -70.22 -24.20 49.29
CA ASP A 56 -69.76 -25.55 49.06
C ASP A 56 -68.21 -25.57 48.99
N PRO A 57 -67.51 -26.21 49.94
CA PRO A 57 -66.06 -26.20 50.01
C PRO A 57 -65.36 -26.83 48.83
N VAL A 58 -66.03 -27.69 48.06
CA VAL A 58 -65.50 -28.32 46.85
C VAL A 58 -65.58 -27.37 45.68
N LEU A 59 -66.71 -26.63 45.54
CA LEU A 59 -66.93 -25.65 44.48
C LEU A 59 -66.01 -24.43 44.66
N ASP A 60 -65.81 -24.01 45.88
CA ASP A 60 -64.88 -22.92 46.21
C ASP A 60 -63.41 -23.26 45.89
N LYS A 61 -62.99 -24.52 46.13
CA LYS A 61 -61.68 -24.99 45.71
C LYS A 61 -61.55 -25.05 44.20
N LEU A 62 -62.59 -25.49 43.49
CA LEU A 62 -62.58 -25.59 42.01
C LEU A 62 -62.47 -24.18 41.39
N ASN A 63 -63.24 -23.21 41.86
CA ASN A 63 -63.14 -21.83 41.43
C ASN A 63 -61.76 -21.21 41.70
N ALA A 64 -61.18 -21.49 42.86
CA ALA A 64 -59.81 -21.06 43.20
C ALA A 64 -58.74 -21.68 42.30
N LEU A 65 -58.87 -22.95 41.92
CA LEU A 65 -57.99 -23.63 40.98
C LEU A 65 -58.15 -23.08 39.57
N GLU A 66 -59.35 -22.84 39.09
CA GLU A 66 -59.60 -22.21 37.78
C GLU A 66 -59.01 -20.81 37.72
N ALA A 67 -59.17 -20.01 38.76
CA ALA A 67 -58.56 -18.67 38.83
C ALA A 67 -57.03 -18.75 38.78
N ARG A 68 -56.43 -19.75 39.43
CA ARG A 68 -55.00 -19.96 39.43
C ARG A 68 -54.49 -20.48 38.09
N ILE A 69 -55.24 -21.33 37.38
CA ILE A 69 -54.93 -21.76 36.01
C ILE A 69 -54.92 -20.55 35.08
N ARG A 70 -55.96 -19.72 35.07
CA ARG A 70 -56.00 -18.50 34.25
C ARG A 70 -54.83 -17.54 34.54
N GLN A 71 -54.47 -17.42 35.82
CA GLN A 71 -53.32 -16.59 36.24
C GLN A 71 -52.00 -17.18 35.69
N LEU A 72 -51.82 -18.52 35.73
CA LEU A 72 -50.63 -19.19 35.20
C LEU A 72 -50.59 -19.12 33.70
N GLU A 73 -51.73 -19.26 32.99
CA GLU A 73 -51.82 -19.09 31.54
C GLU A 73 -51.44 -17.67 31.10
N ALA A 74 -51.97 -16.66 31.79
CA ALA A 74 -51.64 -15.26 31.55
C ALA A 74 -50.12 -14.98 31.79
N ARG A 75 -49.55 -15.58 32.84
CA ARG A 75 -48.11 -15.45 33.11
C ARG A 75 -47.26 -16.16 32.13
N ASN A 76 -47.66 -17.35 31.62
CA ASN A 76 -46.98 -18.05 30.54
C ASN A 76 -47.02 -17.22 29.24
N ALA A 77 -48.14 -16.66 28.87
CA ALA A 77 -48.25 -15.79 27.71
C ALA A 77 -47.30 -14.57 27.81
N GLN A 78 -47.20 -13.95 29.00
CA GLN A 78 -46.25 -12.85 29.26
C GLN A 78 -44.80 -13.32 29.17
N LEU A 79 -44.48 -14.52 29.66
CA LEU A 79 -43.12 -15.08 29.56
C LEU A 79 -42.76 -15.43 28.14
N GLU A 80 -43.68 -15.99 27.36
CA GLU A 80 -43.50 -16.25 25.95
C GLU A 80 -43.25 -14.97 25.14
N GLN A 81 -44.05 -13.94 25.37
CA GLN A 81 -43.85 -12.65 24.74
C GLN A 81 -42.50 -11.99 25.12
N SER A 82 -42.09 -12.11 26.39
CA SER A 82 -40.81 -11.58 26.84
C SER A 82 -39.63 -12.40 26.28
N ALA A 83 -39.78 -13.71 26.09
CA ALA A 83 -38.80 -14.57 25.47
C ALA A 83 -38.59 -14.21 23.98
N GLU A 84 -39.68 -14.01 23.22
CA GLU A 84 -39.60 -13.58 21.81
C GLU A 84 -38.94 -12.19 21.67
N LEU A 85 -39.27 -11.26 22.54
CA LEU A 85 -38.60 -9.93 22.56
C LEU A 85 -37.12 -10.02 22.90
N ASN A 86 -36.74 -10.88 23.81
CA ASN A 86 -35.34 -11.10 24.18
C ASN A 86 -34.56 -11.82 23.06
N GLU A 87 -35.18 -12.79 22.40
CA GLU A 87 -34.60 -13.46 21.24
C GLU A 87 -34.36 -12.49 20.07
N GLY A 88 -35.33 -11.60 19.78
CA GLY A 88 -35.15 -10.54 18.79
C GLY A 88 -34.07 -9.53 19.17
N ARG A 89 -33.91 -9.21 20.47
CA ARG A 89 -32.80 -8.38 20.99
C ARG A 89 -31.45 -9.10 20.85
N LEU A 90 -31.36 -10.37 21.20
CA LEU A 90 -30.13 -11.17 21.06
C LEU A 90 -29.70 -11.25 19.58
N GLN A 91 -30.61 -11.58 18.67
CA GLN A 91 -30.31 -11.58 17.24
C GLN A 91 -29.84 -10.22 16.72
N SER A 92 -30.45 -9.12 17.22
CA SER A 92 -30.04 -7.78 16.85
C SER A 92 -28.65 -7.42 17.38
N VAL A 93 -28.30 -7.87 18.59
CA VAL A 93 -26.98 -7.69 19.22
C VAL A 93 -25.94 -8.55 18.51
N GLU A 94 -26.23 -9.80 18.23
CA GLU A 94 -25.35 -10.69 17.45
C GLU A 94 -25.09 -10.16 16.04
N THR A 95 -26.14 -9.68 15.37
CA THR A 95 -26.00 -9.07 14.03
C THR A 95 -25.17 -7.78 14.08
N ARG A 96 -25.32 -6.97 15.13
CA ARG A 96 -24.51 -5.77 15.35
C ARG A 96 -23.09 -6.11 15.72
N ALA A 97 -22.86 -7.10 16.58
CA ALA A 97 -21.53 -7.60 16.94
C ALA A 97 -20.80 -8.20 15.74
N ALA A 98 -21.48 -8.98 14.91
CA ALA A 98 -20.93 -9.53 13.68
C ALA A 98 -20.57 -8.45 12.64
N LYS A 99 -21.27 -7.30 12.64
CA LYS A 99 -20.96 -6.16 11.79
C LYS A 99 -19.93 -5.19 12.40
N ALA A 100 -19.74 -5.20 13.70
CA ALA A 100 -18.92 -4.20 14.40
C ALA A 100 -17.41 -4.41 14.27
N ALA A 101 -16.95 -5.65 14.08
CA ALA A 101 -15.55 -5.94 13.86
C ALA A 101 -15.40 -7.19 12.97
N GLN A 102 -15.15 -6.98 11.70
CA GLN A 102 -14.61 -8.05 10.86
C GLN A 102 -13.11 -8.16 11.15
N PHE A 103 -12.73 -9.04 12.05
CA PHE A 103 -11.33 -9.37 12.28
C PHE A 103 -10.82 -10.20 11.09
N SER A 104 -10.26 -9.50 10.12
CA SER A 104 -9.29 -10.05 9.17
C SER A 104 -7.89 -9.65 9.63
N TRP A 105 -6.85 -9.99 8.88
CA TRP A 105 -5.47 -9.51 9.13
C TRP A 105 -5.38 -7.98 9.25
N ALA A 106 -6.32 -7.24 8.65
CA ALA A 106 -6.49 -5.81 8.80
C ALA A 106 -7.94 -5.55 9.26
N PRO A 107 -8.19 -5.32 10.54
CA PRO A 107 -9.53 -5.07 11.06
C PRO A 107 -10.08 -3.77 10.46
N THR A 108 -11.31 -3.82 9.94
CA THR A 108 -12.06 -2.64 9.56
C THR A 108 -13.11 -2.38 10.64
N ILE A 109 -13.01 -1.24 11.29
CA ILE A 109 -13.99 -0.77 12.25
C ILE A 109 -14.95 0.14 11.50
N ALA A 110 -16.26 -0.10 11.62
CA ALA A 110 -17.28 0.69 10.99
C ALA A 110 -18.31 1.17 12.04
N ASP A 111 -18.85 2.35 11.85
CA ASP A 111 -20.01 2.79 12.61
C ASP A 111 -21.28 2.02 12.19
N THR A 112 -22.34 2.09 12.99
CA THR A 112 -23.58 1.37 12.71
C THR A 112 -24.29 1.85 11.44
N THR A 113 -23.98 3.04 10.94
CA THR A 113 -24.58 3.62 9.73
C THR A 113 -23.76 3.31 8.47
N GLY A 114 -22.52 2.85 8.61
CA GLY A 114 -21.56 2.64 7.51
C GLY A 114 -21.05 3.95 6.88
N ASN A 115 -21.32 5.10 7.51
CA ASN A 115 -20.82 6.39 7.04
C ASN A 115 -19.37 6.65 7.42
N PHE A 116 -18.88 5.98 8.48
CA PHE A 116 -17.52 6.06 8.94
C PHE A 116 -16.90 4.67 8.99
N THR A 117 -15.76 4.53 8.38
CA THR A 117 -14.91 3.33 8.49
C THR A 117 -13.50 3.73 8.87
N PHE A 118 -12.85 2.86 9.63
CA PHE A 118 -11.47 3.02 10.06
C PHE A 118 -10.76 1.69 9.86
N LYS A 119 -9.66 1.71 9.13
CA LYS A 119 -8.82 0.55 8.88
C LYS A 119 -7.36 0.93 9.13
N PRO A 120 -6.69 0.38 10.15
CA PRO A 120 -5.25 0.45 10.28
C PRO A 120 -4.60 -0.32 9.13
N ARG A 121 -3.42 0.14 8.73
CA ARG A 121 -2.59 -0.52 7.73
C ARG A 121 -1.14 -0.43 8.12
N GLY A 122 -0.37 -1.41 7.71
CA GLY A 122 1.06 -1.44 7.96
C GLY A 122 1.80 -2.16 6.85
N VAL A 123 3.08 -1.80 6.66
CA VAL A 123 4.00 -2.49 5.75
C VAL A 123 5.35 -2.59 6.42
N VAL A 124 5.91 -3.79 6.47
CA VAL A 124 7.28 -4.03 6.91
C VAL A 124 8.02 -4.78 5.80
N GLU A 125 9.13 -4.22 5.35
CA GLU A 125 10.05 -4.86 4.42
C GLU A 125 11.46 -4.84 4.99
N PHE A 126 12.02 -6.02 5.15
CA PHE A 126 13.38 -6.22 5.62
C PHE A 126 14.20 -6.81 4.49
N ASP A 127 15.31 -6.15 4.14
CA ASP A 127 16.21 -6.54 3.06
C ASP A 127 17.54 -7.04 3.62
N ALA A 128 18.10 -8.04 2.93
CA ALA A 128 19.49 -8.47 3.08
C ALA A 128 20.13 -8.58 1.70
N VAL A 129 21.32 -8.01 1.53
CA VAL A 129 22.00 -7.89 0.23
C VAL A 129 23.47 -8.32 0.36
N ALA A 130 23.93 -9.07 -0.63
CA ALA A 130 25.34 -9.39 -0.84
C ALA A 130 25.72 -9.07 -2.29
N PHE A 131 26.69 -8.19 -2.49
CA PHE A 131 27.33 -7.95 -3.77
C PHE A 131 28.44 -8.98 -3.98
N LEU A 132 28.40 -9.71 -5.09
CA LEU A 132 29.26 -10.88 -5.34
C LEU A 132 30.50 -10.53 -6.15
N GLU A 133 30.32 -9.83 -7.24
CA GLU A 133 31.39 -9.38 -8.15
C GLU A 133 31.23 -7.88 -8.39
N ARG A 134 32.35 -7.20 -8.48
CA ARG A 134 32.42 -5.74 -8.61
C ARG A 134 33.62 -5.40 -9.49
N GLU A 135 33.34 -4.67 -10.53
CA GLU A 135 34.36 -4.05 -11.38
C GLU A 135 34.11 -2.55 -11.41
N GLY A 136 35.16 -1.75 -11.41
CA GLY A 136 35.09 -0.29 -11.31
C GLY A 136 35.44 0.21 -9.91
N GLY A 137 35.58 1.53 -9.77
CA GLY A 137 36.13 2.17 -8.57
C GLY A 137 35.17 2.25 -7.37
N TYR A 138 33.88 1.87 -7.50
CA TYR A 138 32.94 1.94 -6.40
C TYR A 138 32.71 0.60 -5.72
N ASP A 139 32.92 0.57 -4.41
CA ASP A 139 32.72 -0.61 -3.58
C ASP A 139 31.33 -0.58 -2.93
N TYR A 140 30.35 -1.23 -3.57
CA TYR A 140 29.00 -1.39 -3.01
C TYR A 140 29.02 -2.19 -1.72
N ASN A 141 28.35 -1.70 -0.68
CA ASN A 141 28.34 -2.29 0.63
C ASN A 141 27.29 -3.40 0.76
N ASN A 142 27.71 -4.56 1.27
CA ASN A 142 26.83 -5.60 1.73
C ASN A 142 26.10 -5.12 3.00
N GLY A 143 24.89 -5.59 3.22
CA GLY A 143 24.20 -5.22 4.45
C GLY A 143 22.76 -5.65 4.53
N THR A 144 22.14 -5.20 5.61
CA THR A 144 20.72 -5.38 5.88
C THR A 144 20.07 -4.03 6.19
N GLY A 145 18.77 -3.93 5.94
CA GLY A 145 18.04 -2.70 6.24
C GLY A 145 16.54 -2.88 6.15
N PHE A 146 15.82 -1.98 6.79
CA PHE A 146 14.39 -1.86 6.54
C PHE A 146 14.17 -1.00 5.30
N ARG A 147 13.60 -1.61 4.27
CA ARG A 147 13.24 -0.89 3.04
C ARG A 147 11.99 -0.05 3.24
N ARG A 148 11.03 -0.59 4.00
CA ARG A 148 9.80 0.06 4.42
C ARG A 148 9.44 -0.35 5.85
N ALA A 149 9.04 0.63 6.65
CA ALA A 149 8.52 0.45 7.99
C ALA A 149 7.34 1.42 8.16
N ARG A 150 6.18 1.06 7.58
CA ARG A 150 5.05 1.97 7.40
C ARG A 150 3.92 1.67 8.36
N ILE A 151 3.32 2.73 8.85
CA ILE A 151 2.04 2.71 9.56
C ILE A 151 1.12 3.72 8.90
N GLY A 152 -0.15 3.37 8.79
CA GLY A 152 -1.15 4.25 8.20
C GLY A 152 -2.55 3.93 8.62
N LEU A 153 -3.44 4.81 8.24
CA LEU A 153 -4.88 4.73 8.44
C LEU A 153 -5.56 4.99 7.11
N GLU A 154 -6.60 4.22 6.81
CA GLU A 154 -7.48 4.52 5.70
C GLU A 154 -8.93 4.27 6.09
N GLY A 155 -9.85 4.93 5.43
CA GLY A 155 -11.26 4.72 5.71
C GLY A 155 -12.16 5.67 4.92
N THR A 156 -13.44 5.64 5.30
CA THR A 156 -14.47 6.51 4.75
C THR A 156 -15.00 7.43 5.84
N ALA A 157 -15.26 8.67 5.51
CA ALA A 157 -15.94 9.64 6.34
C ALA A 157 -17.13 10.23 5.58
N LEU A 158 -18.25 10.43 6.26
CA LEU A 158 -19.46 11.05 5.68
C LEU A 158 -19.91 10.35 4.38
N LYS A 159 -19.73 9.03 4.29
CA LYS A 159 -20.17 8.17 3.17
C LYS A 159 -19.43 8.39 1.84
N TRP A 160 -19.05 9.63 1.51
CA TRP A 160 -18.52 10.00 0.19
C TRP A 160 -17.07 10.46 0.20
N TRP A 161 -16.44 10.59 1.38
CA TRP A 161 -15.08 11.00 1.55
C TRP A 161 -14.24 9.84 2.03
N ASN A 162 -13.34 9.34 1.19
CA ASN A 162 -12.29 8.44 1.64
C ASN A 162 -11.10 9.27 2.12
N TYR A 163 -10.37 8.75 3.08
CA TYR A 163 -9.16 9.36 3.58
C TYR A 163 -8.05 8.33 3.72
N ARG A 164 -6.81 8.79 3.60
CA ARG A 164 -5.62 8.01 3.93
C ARG A 164 -4.55 8.92 4.51
N ILE A 165 -3.87 8.41 5.55
CA ILE A 165 -2.64 8.96 6.08
C ILE A 165 -1.69 7.77 6.22
N GLU A 166 -0.45 7.90 5.69
CA GLU A 166 0.58 6.86 5.78
C GLU A 166 1.94 7.51 6.00
N VAL A 167 2.70 6.98 6.96
CA VAL A 167 4.02 7.45 7.37
C VAL A 167 5.01 6.29 7.27
N ASP A 168 6.23 6.57 6.79
CA ASP A 168 7.35 5.62 6.71
C ASP A 168 8.44 6.04 7.71
N PHE A 169 8.93 5.08 8.49
CA PHE A 169 9.99 5.22 9.48
C PHE A 169 11.32 4.60 9.02
N ALA A 170 11.39 4.07 7.80
CA ALA A 170 12.61 3.47 7.28
C ALA A 170 13.74 4.51 7.14
N GLY A 171 14.98 4.09 7.39
CA GLY A 171 16.15 4.97 7.29
C GLY A 171 16.33 5.95 8.46
N ASN A 172 15.69 5.69 9.62
CA ASN A 172 15.73 6.54 10.82
C ASN A 172 15.19 7.96 10.59
N ALA A 173 14.31 8.12 9.61
CA ALA A 173 13.63 9.36 9.29
C ALA A 173 12.12 9.13 9.26
N VAL A 174 11.35 10.18 9.55
CA VAL A 174 9.89 10.15 9.45
C VAL A 174 9.49 10.82 8.15
N SER A 175 8.89 10.07 7.24
CA SER A 175 8.44 10.60 5.95
C SER A 175 6.92 10.45 5.82
N LEU A 176 6.22 11.56 5.60
CA LEU A 176 4.81 11.53 5.25
C LEU A 176 4.67 11.07 3.80
N LEU A 177 4.08 9.90 3.58
CA LEU A 177 3.88 9.36 2.24
C LEU A 177 2.57 9.81 1.63
N ASP A 178 1.47 9.36 2.21
CA ASP A 178 0.12 9.69 1.76
C ASP A 178 -0.60 10.51 2.83
N ALA A 179 -1.21 11.62 2.45
CA ALA A 179 -2.09 12.42 3.29
C ALA A 179 -3.12 13.09 2.39
N TYR A 180 -4.24 12.41 2.16
CA TYR A 180 -5.23 12.87 1.20
C TYR A 180 -6.67 12.56 1.58
N LEU A 181 -7.58 13.32 0.97
CA LEU A 181 -9.02 13.08 0.93
C LEU A 181 -9.45 12.76 -0.51
N GLN A 182 -10.38 11.81 -0.66
CA GLN A 182 -10.98 11.47 -1.94
C GLN A 182 -12.49 11.67 -1.89
N TYR A 183 -13.01 12.42 -2.84
CA TYR A 183 -14.45 12.59 -3.03
C TYR A 183 -14.98 11.62 -4.08
N THR A 184 -15.95 10.78 -3.73
CA THR A 184 -16.42 9.64 -4.53
C THR A 184 -17.90 9.69 -4.90
N LYS A 185 -18.61 10.79 -4.61
CA LYS A 185 -20.05 10.91 -4.89
C LYS A 185 -20.37 11.02 -6.39
N ILE A 186 -19.44 11.52 -7.20
CA ILE A 186 -19.62 11.64 -8.65
C ILE A 186 -19.44 10.24 -9.26
N PRO A 187 -20.45 9.70 -9.98
CA PRO A 187 -20.34 8.37 -10.55
C PRO A 187 -19.09 8.21 -11.41
N LYS A 188 -18.39 7.08 -11.25
CA LYS A 188 -17.20 6.72 -12.02
C LYS A 188 -16.03 7.71 -11.91
N THR A 189 -16.09 8.65 -10.97
CA THR A 189 -15.10 9.71 -10.79
C THR A 189 -14.61 9.73 -9.34
N VAL A 190 -13.30 9.81 -9.17
CA VAL A 190 -12.65 10.03 -7.88
C VAL A 190 -11.84 11.31 -7.97
N ILE A 191 -12.14 12.29 -7.12
CA ILE A 191 -11.33 13.50 -6.98
C ILE A 191 -10.48 13.34 -5.73
N THR A 192 -9.17 13.48 -5.86
CA THR A 192 -8.21 13.35 -4.75
C THR A 192 -7.56 14.70 -4.48
N LEU A 193 -7.51 15.10 -3.20
CA LEU A 193 -6.90 16.33 -2.72
C LEU A 193 -5.92 16.01 -1.59
N GLY A 194 -4.70 16.51 -1.67
CA GLY A 194 -3.63 16.31 -0.69
C GLY A 194 -2.41 15.62 -1.29
N GLN A 195 -1.55 15.06 -0.44
CA GLN A 195 -0.34 14.37 -0.89
C GLN A 195 -0.67 12.92 -1.30
N HIS A 196 -0.47 12.62 -2.58
CA HIS A 196 -0.67 11.29 -3.16
C HIS A 196 0.23 11.08 -4.37
N LYS A 197 0.29 9.84 -4.87
CA LYS A 197 1.01 9.54 -6.12
C LYS A 197 0.35 10.24 -7.30
N ALA A 198 1.14 10.99 -8.07
CA ALA A 198 0.68 11.57 -9.32
C ALA A 198 0.50 10.46 -10.38
N PRO A 199 -0.47 10.60 -11.31
CA PRO A 199 -0.66 9.64 -12.40
C PRO A 199 0.60 9.52 -13.27
N PHE A 200 1.25 8.33 -13.29
CA PHE A 200 2.50 8.08 -14.02
C PHE A 200 2.77 6.58 -14.09
N GLY A 201 2.85 6.01 -15.30
CA GLY A 201 3.28 4.66 -15.59
C GLY A 201 2.54 3.53 -14.84
N LEU A 202 2.74 2.31 -15.26
CA LEU A 202 2.18 1.11 -14.64
C LEU A 202 2.87 0.80 -13.30
N GLU A 203 4.19 0.66 -13.31
CA GLU A 203 4.94 0.19 -12.15
C GLU A 203 4.93 1.24 -11.01
N SER A 204 4.93 2.53 -11.32
CA SER A 204 4.80 3.59 -10.33
C SER A 204 3.42 3.63 -9.68
N ASN A 205 2.35 3.47 -10.46
CA ASN A 205 0.98 3.46 -9.93
C ASN A 205 0.64 2.19 -9.15
N ASN A 206 1.29 1.06 -9.45
CA ASN A 206 1.12 -0.14 -8.64
C ASN A 206 1.44 0.13 -7.17
N SER A 207 0.73 -0.54 -6.28
CA SER A 207 1.13 -0.59 -4.87
C SER A 207 2.50 -1.26 -4.76
N ASP A 208 3.37 -0.71 -3.93
CA ASP A 208 4.68 -1.31 -3.61
C ASP A 208 4.55 -2.75 -3.11
N ASN A 209 3.43 -3.08 -2.44
CA ASN A 209 3.13 -4.41 -1.89
C ASN A 209 2.97 -5.49 -2.98
N TYR A 210 2.69 -5.07 -4.23
CA TYR A 210 2.36 -5.99 -5.34
C TYR A 210 3.48 -6.09 -6.37
N ASN A 211 4.62 -5.46 -6.12
CA ASN A 211 5.77 -5.54 -7.01
C ASN A 211 6.25 -6.99 -7.17
N THR A 212 6.65 -7.33 -8.40
CA THR A 212 7.25 -8.61 -8.77
C THR A 212 8.72 -8.68 -8.34
N PHE A 213 9.44 -7.59 -8.42
CA PHE A 213 10.85 -7.45 -8.04
C PHE A 213 10.98 -6.63 -6.75
N LEU A 214 12.12 -6.73 -6.06
CA LEU A 214 12.38 -5.97 -4.84
C LEU A 214 12.21 -4.47 -5.08
N GLU A 215 12.76 -3.98 -6.18
CA GLU A 215 12.67 -2.56 -6.56
C GLU A 215 12.03 -2.39 -7.93
N ARG A 216 11.45 -1.23 -8.16
CA ARG A 216 11.00 -0.77 -9.48
C ARG A 216 12.21 -0.62 -10.41
N GLY A 217 11.96 -0.65 -11.71
CA GLY A 217 12.97 -0.38 -12.72
C GLY A 217 13.65 0.97 -12.54
N MET A 218 14.94 1.07 -12.93
CA MET A 218 15.71 2.30 -12.85
C MET A 218 15.01 3.46 -13.59
N PHE A 219 14.45 3.17 -14.76
CA PHE A 219 13.65 4.12 -15.54
C PHE A 219 12.47 4.69 -14.72
N THR A 220 11.68 3.81 -14.08
CA THR A 220 10.51 4.22 -13.29
C THR A 220 10.92 5.10 -12.11
N ASN A 221 12.02 4.76 -11.44
CA ASN A 221 12.51 5.54 -10.31
C ASN A 221 13.08 6.91 -10.75
N ALA A 222 14.00 6.92 -11.72
CA ALA A 222 14.67 8.15 -12.15
C ALA A 222 13.67 9.19 -12.70
N PHE A 223 12.75 8.76 -13.56
CA PHE A 223 11.77 9.65 -14.19
C PHE A 223 10.58 9.94 -13.28
N GLY A 224 10.17 8.97 -12.44
CA GLY A 224 9.14 9.17 -11.43
C GLY A 224 9.54 10.21 -10.37
N ASN A 225 10.75 10.12 -9.84
CA ASN A 225 11.27 11.07 -8.86
C ASN A 225 11.31 12.51 -9.41
N ALA A 226 11.59 12.67 -10.69
CA ALA A 226 11.65 13.98 -11.34
C ALA A 226 10.28 14.68 -11.38
N GLY A 227 9.18 13.95 -11.51
CA GLY A 227 7.89 14.61 -11.75
C GLY A 227 6.62 13.94 -11.25
N ALA A 228 6.67 12.70 -10.76
CA ALA A 228 5.46 11.91 -10.56
C ALA A 228 5.38 11.11 -9.25
N GLU A 229 6.42 11.08 -8.43
CA GLU A 229 6.31 10.51 -7.08
C GLU A 229 5.27 11.29 -6.25
N ARG A 230 5.07 10.92 -5.00
CA ARG A 230 4.07 11.56 -4.13
C ARG A 230 4.25 13.08 -4.08
N ARG A 231 3.18 13.80 -4.39
CA ARG A 231 3.14 15.26 -4.44
C ARG A 231 1.83 15.78 -3.88
N ILE A 232 1.88 16.98 -3.33
CA ILE A 232 0.68 17.69 -2.88
C ILE A 232 -0.03 18.25 -4.11
N GLY A 233 -1.32 17.96 -4.24
CA GLY A 233 -2.08 18.43 -5.39
C GLY A 233 -3.54 18.03 -5.38
N ILE A 234 -4.17 18.27 -6.51
CA ILE A 234 -5.51 17.83 -6.82
C ILE A 234 -5.51 17.02 -8.10
N SER A 235 -6.15 15.87 -8.07
CA SER A 235 -6.32 15.03 -9.27
C SER A 235 -7.74 14.52 -9.39
N ALA A 236 -8.14 14.21 -10.62
CA ALA A 236 -9.38 13.54 -10.95
C ALA A 236 -9.07 12.27 -11.76
N ALA A 237 -9.63 11.15 -11.34
CA ALA A 237 -9.61 9.89 -12.08
C ALA A 237 -11.02 9.54 -12.52
N TYR A 238 -11.20 9.23 -13.79
CA TYR A 238 -12.47 8.88 -14.41
C TYR A 238 -12.39 7.51 -15.06
N ALA A 239 -13.24 6.58 -14.63
CA ALA A 239 -13.35 5.23 -15.17
C ALA A 239 -14.76 5.00 -15.74
N PRO A 240 -15.02 5.38 -16.99
CA PRO A 240 -16.33 5.20 -17.62
C PRO A 240 -16.74 3.74 -17.73
N GLN A 241 -15.75 2.86 -17.85
CA GLN A 241 -15.86 1.41 -17.92
C GLN A 241 -14.75 0.80 -17.08
N GLU A 242 -14.86 -0.48 -16.74
CA GLU A 242 -13.80 -1.22 -16.01
C GLU A 242 -12.51 -1.31 -16.82
N THR A 243 -12.63 -1.20 -18.15
CA THR A 243 -11.54 -1.34 -19.11
C THR A 243 -10.93 -0.01 -19.57
N LEU A 244 -11.37 1.11 -19.03
CA LEU A 244 -10.86 2.44 -19.43
C LEU A 244 -10.71 3.34 -18.20
N ASN A 245 -9.51 3.83 -17.98
CA ASN A 245 -9.21 4.76 -16.90
C ASN A 245 -8.45 5.96 -17.46
N VAL A 246 -8.86 7.15 -17.04
CA VAL A 246 -8.17 8.41 -17.37
C VAL A 246 -8.00 9.19 -16.08
N ALA A 247 -6.78 9.62 -15.80
CA ALA A 247 -6.46 10.44 -14.64
C ALA A 247 -5.66 11.67 -15.07
N VAL A 248 -5.95 12.80 -14.45
CA VAL A 248 -5.23 14.06 -14.64
C VAL A 248 -5.17 14.80 -13.31
N GLY A 249 -4.08 15.51 -13.06
CA GLY A 249 -3.95 16.32 -11.84
C GLY A 249 -2.93 17.44 -11.96
N LEU A 250 -3.12 18.43 -11.08
CA LEU A 250 -2.21 19.55 -10.87
C LEU A 250 -1.50 19.33 -9.54
N PHE A 251 -0.17 19.39 -9.55
CA PHE A 251 0.67 19.03 -8.42
C PHE A 251 1.77 20.08 -8.17
N GLY A 252 1.98 20.40 -6.90
CA GLY A 252 3.14 21.10 -6.41
C GLY A 252 4.30 20.15 -6.06
N ASP A 253 5.03 20.47 -5.02
CA ASP A 253 6.06 19.61 -4.43
C ASP A 253 5.46 18.64 -3.39
N ASN A 254 6.30 17.85 -2.73
CA ASN A 254 5.90 17.00 -1.62
C ASN A 254 6.24 17.64 -0.28
N GLU A 255 5.70 17.12 0.82
CA GLU A 255 5.94 17.63 2.17
C GLU A 255 7.37 17.36 2.68
N SER A 256 8.10 16.43 2.07
CA SER A 256 9.49 16.12 2.45
C SER A 256 10.49 17.18 2.01
N ILE A 257 10.08 18.14 1.19
CA ILE A 257 10.94 19.24 0.80
C ILE A 257 11.01 20.22 1.98
N SER A 258 12.17 20.27 2.60
CA SER A 258 12.47 21.18 3.69
C SER A 258 12.19 22.62 3.24
N ARG A 259 11.11 23.19 3.74
CA ARG A 259 10.88 24.62 3.67
C ARG A 259 11.73 25.25 4.77
N SER A 260 12.91 25.71 4.42
CA SER A 260 13.83 26.30 5.36
C SER A 260 13.17 27.47 6.12
N SER A 261 12.86 27.25 7.38
CA SER A 261 12.49 28.30 8.31
C SER A 261 13.79 28.93 8.83
N GLY A 262 14.25 30.05 8.26
CA GLY A 262 15.37 30.79 8.81
C GLY A 262 16.44 31.24 7.82
N ALA A 263 16.33 30.87 6.54
CA ALA A 263 17.13 31.52 5.50
C ALA A 263 16.62 32.94 5.22
N PRO A 264 17.49 33.91 4.84
CA PRO A 264 17.04 35.18 4.35
C PRO A 264 15.99 35.02 3.26
N VAL A 265 14.97 35.89 3.24
CA VAL A 265 13.80 35.83 2.32
C VAL A 265 14.18 35.73 0.83
N THR A 266 15.44 35.99 0.50
CA THR A 266 16.01 35.92 -0.85
C THR A 266 16.53 34.54 -1.25
N ALA A 267 16.43 33.49 -0.41
CA ALA A 267 17.10 32.22 -0.61
C ALA A 267 16.17 30.98 -0.61
N THR A 268 14.85 31.13 -0.50
CA THR A 268 13.92 30.02 -0.63
C THR A 268 13.32 30.03 -2.03
N PRO A 269 13.61 29.02 -2.87
CA PRO A 269 13.02 28.90 -4.20
C PRO A 269 11.50 28.71 -4.10
N ASP A 270 10.78 29.25 -5.08
CA ASP A 270 9.36 29.02 -5.23
C ASP A 270 9.06 27.51 -5.37
N GLU A 271 7.85 27.13 -4.99
CA GLU A 271 7.39 25.76 -5.15
C GLU A 271 7.30 25.38 -6.65
N SER A 272 7.85 24.23 -7.01
CA SER A 272 7.68 23.66 -8.33
C SER A 272 6.21 23.26 -8.54
N TRP A 273 5.69 23.41 -9.74
CA TRP A 273 4.35 22.93 -10.08
C TRP A 273 4.31 22.26 -11.43
N GLY A 274 3.28 21.43 -11.65
CA GLY A 274 3.12 20.73 -12.91
C GLY A 274 1.80 20.00 -13.04
N VAL A 275 1.58 19.49 -14.24
CA VAL A 275 0.41 18.71 -14.60
C VAL A 275 0.87 17.30 -14.94
N ASN A 276 0.18 16.30 -14.42
CA ASN A 276 0.39 14.87 -14.72
C ASN A 276 -0.89 14.28 -15.29
N GLY A 277 -0.75 13.34 -16.24
CA GLY A 277 -1.87 12.60 -16.79
C GLY A 277 -1.48 11.18 -17.15
N ARG A 278 -2.43 10.25 -17.02
CA ARG A 278 -2.34 8.85 -17.46
C ARG A 278 -3.67 8.39 -18.01
N ALA A 279 -3.64 7.65 -19.13
CA ALA A 279 -4.80 6.99 -19.69
C ALA A 279 -4.46 5.53 -19.95
N THR A 280 -5.37 4.61 -19.57
CA THR A 280 -5.20 3.17 -19.75
C THR A 280 -6.43 2.54 -20.37
N TRP A 281 -6.19 1.50 -21.18
CA TRP A 281 -7.22 0.74 -21.86
C TRP A 281 -6.89 -0.75 -21.84
N GLU A 282 -7.86 -1.55 -21.44
CA GLU A 282 -7.79 -3.00 -21.42
C GLU A 282 -8.66 -3.59 -22.55
N PRO A 283 -8.14 -3.72 -23.80
CA PRO A 283 -8.89 -4.26 -24.94
C PRO A 283 -9.36 -5.70 -24.71
N ILE A 284 -8.69 -6.45 -23.86
CA ILE A 284 -9.10 -7.77 -23.37
C ILE A 284 -9.06 -7.74 -21.85
N PHE A 285 -10.19 -8.02 -21.22
CA PHE A 285 -10.34 -8.02 -19.77
C PHE A 285 -11.24 -9.19 -19.33
N ASP A 286 -10.68 -10.39 -19.38
CA ASP A 286 -11.34 -11.64 -18.99
C ASP A 286 -10.60 -12.27 -17.80
N THR A 287 -11.26 -13.20 -17.12
CA THR A 287 -10.62 -13.95 -16.03
C THR A 287 -9.41 -14.73 -16.56
N GLY A 288 -8.23 -14.36 -16.09
CA GLY A 288 -6.96 -14.99 -16.48
C GLY A 288 -6.47 -14.63 -17.87
N LYS A 289 -7.09 -13.67 -18.55
CA LYS A 289 -6.63 -13.16 -19.85
C LYS A 289 -6.85 -11.66 -19.95
N ILE A 290 -5.78 -10.89 -19.83
CA ILE A 290 -5.81 -9.43 -19.84
C ILE A 290 -4.77 -8.94 -20.82
N ILE A 291 -5.12 -7.93 -21.59
CA ILE A 291 -4.19 -7.08 -22.36
C ILE A 291 -4.44 -5.66 -21.90
N HIS A 292 -3.39 -5.01 -21.44
CA HIS A 292 -3.39 -3.65 -20.96
C HIS A 292 -2.46 -2.79 -21.81
N LEU A 293 -2.91 -1.60 -22.15
CA LEU A 293 -2.16 -0.56 -22.84
C LEU A 293 -2.37 0.76 -22.10
N GLY A 294 -1.33 1.58 -22.00
CA GLY A 294 -1.45 2.88 -21.37
C GLY A 294 -0.42 3.88 -21.87
N VAL A 295 -0.73 5.14 -21.65
CA VAL A 295 0.16 6.28 -21.91
C VAL A 295 0.13 7.21 -20.71
N SER A 296 1.27 7.82 -20.40
CA SER A 296 1.37 8.80 -19.32
C SER A 296 2.32 9.93 -19.70
N GLY A 297 2.07 11.10 -19.15
CA GLY A 297 2.93 12.25 -19.37
C GLY A 297 2.81 13.25 -18.24
N TYR A 298 3.84 14.09 -18.12
CA TYR A 298 3.80 15.24 -17.22
C TYR A 298 4.60 16.43 -17.77
N TYR A 299 4.26 17.60 -17.28
CA TYR A 299 4.95 18.85 -17.51
C TYR A 299 5.20 19.54 -16.18
N ARG A 300 6.41 20.07 -15.96
CA ARG A 300 6.77 20.78 -14.71
C ARG A 300 7.61 22.00 -15.01
N THR A 301 7.44 23.03 -14.16
CA THR A 301 8.21 24.28 -14.16
C THR A 301 8.69 24.62 -12.76
N ALA A 302 9.47 25.67 -12.62
CA ALA A 302 10.07 26.13 -11.37
C ALA A 302 10.79 24.98 -10.64
N LEU A 303 11.61 24.25 -11.40
CA LEU A 303 12.29 23.04 -10.94
C LEU A 303 13.40 23.39 -9.94
N LYS A 304 13.65 22.49 -9.00
CA LYS A 304 14.76 22.60 -8.05
C LYS A 304 15.39 21.26 -7.75
N SER A 305 16.68 21.26 -7.49
CA SER A 305 17.44 20.10 -7.05
C SER A 305 18.21 20.46 -5.77
N GLY A 306 17.72 20.02 -4.61
CA GLY A 306 18.14 20.54 -3.32
C GLY A 306 17.87 22.04 -3.23
N ASP A 307 18.89 22.83 -2.93
CA ASP A 307 18.81 24.29 -2.83
C ASP A 307 19.10 25.02 -4.16
N VAL A 308 19.27 24.28 -5.26
CA VAL A 308 19.59 24.85 -6.58
C VAL A 308 18.30 25.05 -7.37
N GLU A 309 18.00 26.31 -7.71
CA GLU A 309 16.88 26.70 -8.58
C GLU A 309 17.15 26.34 -10.04
N ASP A 310 16.08 26.25 -10.83
CA ASP A 310 16.12 25.88 -12.25
C ASP A 310 17.01 24.66 -12.50
N ALA A 311 16.88 23.65 -11.65
CA ALA A 311 17.75 22.49 -11.67
C ALA A 311 16.98 21.16 -11.56
N VAL A 312 17.57 20.12 -12.14
CA VAL A 312 17.07 18.74 -12.03
C VAL A 312 18.26 17.78 -11.92
N ARG A 313 18.08 16.69 -11.21
CA ARG A 313 18.99 15.55 -11.18
C ARG A 313 18.19 14.30 -11.44
N LEU A 314 18.61 13.50 -12.40
CA LEU A 314 18.08 12.18 -12.67
C LEU A 314 19.11 11.16 -12.23
N SER A 315 18.70 10.21 -11.40
CA SER A 315 19.62 9.16 -10.93
C SER A 315 18.85 7.95 -10.44
N ASP A 316 19.50 6.79 -10.48
CA ASP A 316 19.04 5.61 -9.76
C ASP A 316 20.18 4.65 -9.41
N ARG A 317 19.90 3.73 -8.49
CA ARG A 317 20.75 2.66 -7.99
C ARG A 317 20.56 1.38 -8.83
N PRO A 318 21.43 0.37 -8.69
CA PRO A 318 21.32 -0.87 -9.46
C PRO A 318 20.19 -1.80 -8.98
N ASN A 319 18.95 -1.30 -8.90
CA ASN A 319 17.76 -2.04 -8.44
C ASN A 319 17.86 -2.64 -7.01
N ILE A 320 18.73 -2.06 -6.17
CA ILE A 320 18.98 -2.43 -4.77
C ILE A 320 19.09 -1.15 -3.95
N ARG A 321 18.60 -1.15 -2.69
CA ARG A 321 18.48 0.05 -1.86
C ARG A 321 19.27 0.01 -0.55
N VAL A 322 19.98 -1.05 -0.25
CA VAL A 322 20.81 -1.15 0.98
C VAL A 322 22.02 -0.22 0.89
N ASP A 323 22.64 -0.13 -0.29
CA ASP A 323 23.68 0.84 -0.59
C ASP A 323 23.10 2.11 -1.25
N ASN A 324 23.76 3.27 -1.06
CA ASN A 324 23.35 4.56 -1.59
C ASN A 324 24.01 4.93 -2.94
N GLY A 325 24.88 4.09 -3.48
CA GLY A 325 25.57 4.33 -4.74
C GLY A 325 24.65 4.32 -5.95
N ASN A 326 24.61 5.41 -6.70
CA ASN A 326 23.86 5.49 -7.95
C ASN A 326 24.68 4.90 -9.09
N ILE A 327 24.11 3.96 -9.84
CA ILE A 327 24.72 3.43 -11.06
C ILE A 327 24.50 4.34 -12.27
N ALA A 328 23.41 5.08 -12.27
CA ALA A 328 23.07 6.10 -13.25
C ALA A 328 22.83 7.44 -12.56
N ASP A 329 23.45 8.53 -13.08
CA ASP A 329 23.32 9.85 -12.46
C ASP A 329 23.75 10.96 -13.44
N THR A 330 22.89 11.92 -13.69
CA THR A 330 23.23 13.11 -14.49
C THR A 330 24.08 14.13 -13.74
N GLY A 331 24.23 14.00 -12.40
CA GLY A 331 24.58 15.14 -11.58
C GLY A 331 23.44 16.18 -11.61
N VAL A 332 23.72 17.37 -11.04
CA VAL A 332 22.76 18.49 -11.04
C VAL A 332 22.86 19.23 -12.38
N ILE A 333 21.80 19.17 -13.19
CA ILE A 333 21.66 19.93 -14.44
C ILE A 333 21.00 21.27 -14.10
N THR A 334 21.65 22.37 -14.39
CA THR A 334 21.18 23.75 -14.09
C THR A 334 20.60 24.44 -15.32
N GLY A 335 19.90 25.57 -15.09
CA GLY A 335 19.26 26.36 -16.12
C GLY A 335 18.07 25.66 -16.77
N VAL A 336 17.40 24.77 -16.07
CA VAL A 336 16.25 23.99 -16.56
C VAL A 336 14.97 24.77 -16.31
N LYS A 337 14.46 25.41 -17.37
CA LYS A 337 13.22 26.18 -17.36
C LYS A 337 11.99 25.29 -17.20
N SER A 338 11.96 24.14 -17.89
CA SER A 338 10.85 23.20 -17.82
C SER A 338 11.31 21.79 -18.14
N LEU A 339 10.52 20.84 -17.68
CA LEU A 339 10.69 19.42 -17.90
C LEU A 339 9.40 18.81 -18.43
N ARG A 340 9.50 17.99 -19.47
CA ARG A 340 8.40 17.23 -20.06
C ARG A 340 8.73 15.76 -20.09
N TYR A 341 7.75 14.93 -19.83
CA TYR A 341 7.83 13.48 -19.94
C TYR A 341 6.69 12.95 -20.80
N LEU A 342 6.97 11.93 -21.57
CA LEU A 342 5.98 11.10 -22.25
C LEU A 342 6.45 9.65 -22.20
N GLY A 343 5.55 8.75 -21.85
CA GLY A 343 5.80 7.31 -21.79
C GLY A 343 4.59 6.49 -22.20
N ALA A 344 4.88 5.27 -22.60
CA ALA A 344 3.91 4.24 -22.94
C ALA A 344 4.14 2.99 -22.07
N GLU A 345 3.08 2.26 -21.80
CA GLU A 345 3.05 1.05 -20.99
C GLU A 345 2.21 -0.03 -21.66
N ALA A 346 2.61 -1.28 -21.50
CA ALA A 346 1.85 -2.44 -21.93
C ALA A 346 2.02 -3.60 -20.96
N ALA A 347 0.94 -4.36 -20.75
CA ALA A 347 0.99 -5.60 -19.97
C ALA A 347 0.04 -6.65 -20.55
N GLY A 348 0.38 -7.91 -20.32
CA GLY A 348 -0.47 -9.06 -20.64
C GLY A 348 -0.44 -10.07 -19.50
N VAL A 349 -1.62 -10.59 -19.14
CA VAL A 349 -1.77 -11.69 -18.21
C VAL A 349 -2.45 -12.84 -18.94
N PHE A 350 -1.86 -14.03 -18.93
CA PHE A 350 -2.34 -15.22 -19.62
C PHE A 350 -2.22 -16.45 -18.68
N GLY A 351 -3.25 -16.62 -17.83
CA GLY A 351 -3.17 -17.61 -16.75
C GLY A 351 -1.98 -17.31 -15.81
N PRO A 352 -1.04 -18.26 -15.62
CA PRO A 352 0.11 -18.04 -14.74
C PRO A 352 1.20 -17.12 -15.33
N LEU A 353 1.17 -16.83 -16.64
CA LEU A 353 2.14 -15.99 -17.33
C LEU A 353 1.72 -14.52 -17.24
N THR A 354 2.64 -13.65 -16.83
CA THR A 354 2.52 -12.20 -16.91
C THR A 354 3.70 -11.64 -17.69
N VAL A 355 3.43 -10.72 -18.61
CA VAL A 355 4.45 -9.92 -19.30
C VAL A 355 4.11 -8.44 -19.13
N ALA A 356 5.09 -7.59 -18.90
CA ALA A 356 4.87 -6.15 -18.84
C ALA A 356 6.13 -5.37 -19.20
N GLY A 357 5.95 -4.13 -19.62
CA GLY A 357 7.03 -3.21 -19.94
C GLY A 357 6.53 -1.79 -20.06
N GLU A 358 7.44 -0.87 -19.85
CA GLU A 358 7.25 0.56 -20.03
C GLU A 358 8.46 1.15 -20.74
N ALA A 359 8.23 2.22 -21.49
CA ALA A 359 9.28 3.02 -22.11
C ALA A 359 8.88 4.49 -22.09
N GLY A 360 9.86 5.37 -21.94
CA GLY A 360 9.57 6.81 -21.91
C GLY A 360 10.79 7.67 -22.14
N ARG A 361 10.50 8.94 -22.34
CA ARG A 361 11.49 9.99 -22.58
C ARG A 361 11.17 11.22 -21.76
N ILE A 362 12.22 11.84 -21.23
CA ILE A 362 12.22 13.16 -20.62
C ILE A 362 12.91 14.16 -21.56
N TRP A 363 12.38 15.36 -21.64
CA TRP A 363 13.02 16.50 -22.31
C TRP A 363 13.17 17.64 -21.29
N LEU A 364 14.34 18.24 -21.28
CA LEU A 364 14.67 19.42 -20.49
C LEU A 364 14.82 20.62 -21.42
N ASP A 365 13.97 21.62 -21.24
CA ASP A 365 14.14 22.91 -21.89
C ASP A 365 15.05 23.79 -21.01
N ARG A 366 16.19 24.22 -21.54
CA ARG A 366 17.22 24.94 -20.78
C ARG A 366 17.36 26.37 -21.24
N THR A 367 17.71 27.26 -20.29
CA THR A 367 18.04 28.66 -20.56
C THR A 367 19.52 28.77 -20.87
N SER A 368 19.88 29.34 -22.01
CA SER A 368 21.28 29.61 -22.42
C SER A 368 22.19 28.40 -22.57
N MET A 369 21.61 27.21 -22.61
CA MET A 369 22.29 25.91 -22.79
C MET A 369 21.51 25.06 -23.79
N PRO A 370 22.12 24.08 -24.46
CA PRO A 370 21.40 23.12 -25.29
C PRO A 370 20.35 22.35 -24.47
N ASN A 371 19.21 22.09 -25.11
CA ASN A 371 18.18 21.23 -24.53
C ASN A 371 18.67 19.79 -24.45
N GLU A 372 18.31 19.09 -23.38
CA GLU A 372 18.68 17.70 -23.13
C GLU A 372 17.47 16.76 -23.22
N HIS A 373 17.71 15.50 -23.47
CA HIS A 373 16.68 14.48 -23.38
C HIS A 373 17.29 13.17 -22.92
N PHE A 374 16.51 12.41 -22.17
CA PHE A 374 16.90 11.12 -21.60
C PHE A 374 15.84 10.07 -21.90
N THR A 375 16.24 8.82 -22.03
CA THR A 375 15.34 7.71 -22.31
C THR A 375 15.54 6.57 -21.34
N GLY A 376 14.50 5.78 -21.15
CA GLY A 376 14.59 4.56 -20.37
C GLY A 376 13.44 3.63 -20.67
N TYR A 377 13.65 2.36 -20.42
CA TYR A 377 12.63 1.33 -20.57
C TYR A 377 12.95 0.10 -19.73
N TYR A 378 11.93 -0.66 -19.43
CA TYR A 378 12.08 -2.02 -18.92
C TYR A 378 11.08 -2.95 -19.60
N ALA A 379 11.40 -4.23 -19.60
CA ALA A 379 10.46 -5.29 -19.93
C ALA A 379 10.70 -6.48 -19.00
N TYR A 380 9.63 -7.15 -18.57
CA TYR A 380 9.73 -8.36 -17.78
C TYR A 380 8.69 -9.39 -18.16
N ALA A 381 9.01 -10.64 -17.83
CA ALA A 381 8.07 -11.74 -17.80
C ALA A 381 8.13 -12.42 -16.43
N SER A 382 6.97 -12.87 -15.94
CA SER A 382 6.88 -13.70 -14.73
C SER A 382 5.92 -14.86 -14.92
N TYR A 383 6.15 -15.94 -14.18
CA TYR A 383 5.37 -17.17 -14.28
C TYR A 383 5.13 -17.78 -12.90
N PHE A 384 3.87 -18.02 -12.55
CA PHE A 384 3.51 -18.74 -11.33
C PHE A 384 3.65 -20.25 -11.53
N LEU A 385 4.65 -20.85 -10.90
CA LEU A 385 4.90 -22.29 -10.95
C LEU A 385 3.76 -23.11 -10.34
N THR A 386 3.01 -22.52 -9.46
CA THR A 386 1.87 -23.10 -8.74
C THR A 386 0.53 -22.85 -9.44
N GLY A 387 0.53 -22.07 -10.54
CA GLY A 387 -0.61 -21.89 -11.43
C GLY A 387 -1.51 -20.70 -11.13
N GLU A 388 -1.18 -19.85 -10.14
CA GLU A 388 -1.93 -18.63 -9.84
C GLU A 388 -1.90 -17.68 -11.04
N THR A 389 -2.89 -16.82 -11.10
CA THR A 389 -2.97 -15.73 -12.08
C THR A 389 -2.76 -14.41 -11.34
N ARG A 390 -1.91 -13.53 -11.88
CA ARG A 390 -1.72 -12.20 -11.31
C ARG A 390 -2.98 -11.36 -11.50
N PRO A 391 -3.61 -10.88 -10.41
CA PRO A 391 -4.80 -10.04 -10.54
C PRO A 391 -4.46 -8.68 -11.14
N PHE A 392 -5.43 -8.13 -11.88
CA PHE A 392 -5.33 -6.81 -12.52
C PHE A 392 -6.65 -6.06 -12.35
N ARG A 393 -6.58 -4.80 -11.95
CA ARG A 393 -7.76 -3.98 -11.71
C ARG A 393 -7.45 -2.51 -11.88
N GLY A 394 -8.35 -1.78 -12.56
CA GLY A 394 -8.26 -0.32 -12.68
C GLY A 394 -6.93 0.15 -13.27
N GLY A 395 -6.41 -0.52 -14.29
CA GLY A 395 -5.15 -0.17 -14.93
C GLY A 395 -3.89 -0.53 -14.12
N ASN A 396 -3.98 -1.41 -13.11
CA ASN A 396 -2.85 -1.76 -12.25
C ASN A 396 -2.89 -3.24 -11.82
N PHE A 397 -1.72 -3.81 -11.51
CA PHE A 397 -1.65 -5.11 -10.85
C PHE A 397 -2.16 -5.03 -9.40
N ASP A 398 -2.77 -6.12 -8.94
CA ASP A 398 -3.35 -6.22 -7.61
C ASP A 398 -2.76 -7.41 -6.83
N ARG A 399 -3.23 -7.60 -5.61
CA ARG A 399 -2.75 -8.56 -4.62
C ARG A 399 -2.90 -10.00 -5.09
N VAL A 400 -1.78 -10.71 -5.17
CA VAL A 400 -1.73 -12.15 -5.41
C VAL A 400 -2.30 -12.90 -4.20
N ARG A 401 -3.14 -13.89 -4.48
CA ARG A 401 -3.72 -14.79 -3.48
C ARG A 401 -3.32 -16.23 -3.83
N PRO A 402 -2.46 -16.86 -3.02
CA PRO A 402 -2.13 -18.27 -3.21
C PRO A 402 -3.38 -19.15 -3.21
N PHE A 403 -3.45 -20.13 -4.10
CA PHE A 403 -4.53 -21.13 -4.08
C PHE A 403 -4.55 -21.93 -2.77
N LYS A 404 -3.36 -22.14 -2.18
CA LYS A 404 -3.16 -22.81 -0.90
C LYS A 404 -2.15 -22.02 -0.09
N GLU A 405 -2.52 -21.64 1.13
CA GLU A 405 -1.66 -20.83 2.00
C GLU A 405 -0.67 -21.69 2.78
N LEU A 406 0.51 -21.15 3.04
CA LEU A 406 1.53 -21.82 3.86
C LEU A 406 1.03 -22.07 5.28
N GLY A 407 1.19 -23.29 5.74
CA GLY A 407 0.83 -23.69 7.10
C GLY A 407 -0.67 -23.90 7.35
N LYS A 408 -1.51 -23.70 6.33
CA LYS A 408 -2.95 -23.92 6.41
C LYS A 408 -3.37 -25.12 5.56
N ASP A 409 -3.13 -25.08 4.28
CA ASP A 409 -3.56 -26.11 3.31
C ASP A 409 -2.53 -26.36 2.20
N GLY A 410 -1.35 -25.72 2.25
CA GLY A 410 -0.28 -25.91 1.28
C GLY A 410 1.03 -25.24 1.59
N LEU A 411 1.80 -24.99 0.54
CA LEU A 411 3.13 -24.38 0.59
C LEU A 411 3.13 -22.91 0.15
N GLY A 412 1.99 -22.30 -0.12
CA GLY A 412 1.90 -20.98 -0.73
C GLY A 412 2.07 -21.01 -2.24
N ALA A 413 2.28 -19.84 -2.86
CA ALA A 413 2.51 -19.71 -4.29
C ALA A 413 3.97 -19.38 -4.60
N PHE A 414 4.47 -19.90 -5.73
CA PHE A 414 5.82 -19.64 -6.22
C PHE A 414 5.77 -18.96 -7.59
N GLU A 415 6.49 -17.86 -7.73
CA GLU A 415 6.62 -17.10 -8.97
C GLU A 415 8.10 -16.94 -9.31
N VAL A 416 8.46 -17.19 -10.58
CA VAL A 416 9.75 -16.85 -11.16
C VAL A 416 9.59 -15.67 -12.11
N ALA A 417 10.58 -14.80 -12.19
CA ALA A 417 10.52 -13.62 -13.04
C ALA A 417 11.88 -13.24 -13.61
N LEU A 418 11.88 -12.59 -14.78
CA LEU A 418 13.06 -12.04 -15.41
C LEU A 418 12.74 -10.65 -15.94
N ARG A 419 13.56 -9.63 -15.60
CA ARG A 419 13.45 -8.25 -16.07
C ARG A 419 14.77 -7.79 -16.69
N TYR A 420 14.66 -7.13 -17.83
CA TYR A 420 15.71 -6.28 -18.39
C TYR A 420 15.30 -4.82 -18.23
N ASP A 421 16.24 -3.98 -17.81
CA ASP A 421 16.06 -2.57 -17.49
C ASP A 421 17.20 -1.75 -18.08
N HIS A 422 16.88 -0.63 -18.73
CA HIS A 422 17.83 0.28 -19.36
C HIS A 422 17.46 1.72 -19.07
N LEU A 423 18.45 2.51 -18.68
CA LEU A 423 18.33 3.92 -18.40
C LEU A 423 19.49 4.66 -19.08
N ASP A 424 19.16 5.50 -20.05
CA ASP A 424 20.10 6.35 -20.79
C ASP A 424 20.00 7.78 -20.23
N LEU A 425 21.03 8.19 -19.50
CA LEU A 425 21.21 9.50 -18.92
C LEU A 425 22.43 10.22 -19.51
N GLU A 426 22.91 9.80 -20.67
CA GLU A 426 23.97 10.54 -21.37
C GLU A 426 23.51 11.94 -21.70
N ASN A 427 24.31 12.94 -21.34
CA ASN A 427 24.02 14.33 -21.63
C ASN A 427 25.23 15.02 -22.29
N THR A 428 24.99 16.17 -22.92
CA THR A 428 26.06 16.99 -23.47
C THR A 428 26.93 17.49 -22.33
N PRO A 429 28.24 17.18 -22.30
CA PRO A 429 29.09 17.55 -21.19
C PRO A 429 29.21 19.07 -21.07
N VAL A 430 28.71 19.62 -19.97
CA VAL A 430 28.90 21.03 -19.59
C VAL A 430 30.08 21.16 -18.61
N LEU A 431 30.35 20.09 -17.87
CA LEU A 431 31.47 19.90 -16.96
C LEU A 431 32.06 18.50 -17.22
N ALA A 432 33.23 18.23 -16.71
CA ALA A 432 34.00 16.99 -16.96
C ALA A 432 33.30 15.65 -16.60
N ARG A 433 32.04 15.65 -16.23
CA ARG A 433 31.21 14.47 -15.94
C ARG A 433 29.89 14.61 -16.70
N ALA A 434 29.76 13.87 -17.78
CA ALA A 434 28.51 13.62 -18.46
C ALA A 434 27.69 12.61 -17.64
N GLY A 435 26.36 12.62 -17.81
CA GLY A 435 25.52 11.50 -17.38
C GLY A 435 25.92 10.23 -18.10
N ASN A 436 25.38 9.10 -17.67
CA ASN A 436 25.80 7.78 -18.12
C ASN A 436 24.64 6.85 -18.45
N ASN A 437 24.95 5.76 -19.15
CA ASN A 437 24.04 4.65 -19.39
C ASN A 437 24.11 3.62 -18.28
N ALA A 438 22.97 3.05 -17.91
CA ALA A 438 22.92 1.92 -17.02
C ALA A 438 21.96 0.83 -17.52
N THR A 439 22.33 -0.41 -17.30
CA THR A 439 21.52 -1.58 -17.60
C THR A 439 21.46 -2.52 -16.41
N SER A 440 20.39 -3.25 -16.28
CA SER A 440 20.31 -4.37 -15.36
C SER A 440 19.49 -5.54 -15.90
N LEU A 441 19.93 -6.75 -15.54
CA LEU A 441 19.18 -7.98 -15.73
C LEU A 441 18.86 -8.54 -14.34
N THR A 442 17.59 -8.67 -14.01
CA THR A 442 17.13 -9.15 -12.70
C THR A 442 16.39 -10.46 -12.87
N PHE A 443 16.85 -11.52 -12.24
CA PHE A 443 16.11 -12.76 -12.03
C PHE A 443 15.47 -12.72 -10.64
N GLY A 444 14.16 -13.00 -10.55
CA GLY A 444 13.37 -13.00 -9.32
C GLY A 444 12.76 -14.37 -9.02
N LEU A 445 12.75 -14.74 -7.75
CA LEU A 445 11.99 -15.85 -7.19
C LEU A 445 11.17 -15.34 -6.01
N ASN A 446 9.85 -15.42 -6.10
CA ASN A 446 8.94 -14.98 -5.05
C ASN A 446 8.20 -16.18 -4.47
N TRP A 447 8.18 -16.26 -3.15
CA TRP A 447 7.40 -17.23 -2.39
C TRP A 447 6.34 -16.50 -1.56
N TYR A 448 5.09 -16.60 -1.99
CA TYR A 448 3.93 -16.01 -1.31
C TYR A 448 3.41 -17.01 -0.28
N PHE A 449 3.58 -16.71 1.00
CA PHE A 449 3.08 -17.54 2.11
C PHE A 449 1.55 -17.51 2.17
N ASN A 450 1.02 -16.31 2.05
CA ASN A 450 -0.40 -15.96 2.03
C ASN A 450 -0.56 -14.62 1.30
N PRO A 451 -1.76 -14.02 1.20
CA PRO A 451 -1.95 -12.74 0.51
C PRO A 451 -1.16 -11.56 1.08
N TYR A 452 -0.65 -11.65 2.30
CA TYR A 452 -0.07 -10.52 3.05
C TYR A 452 1.43 -10.68 3.34
N ALA A 453 1.96 -11.89 3.21
CA ALA A 453 3.36 -12.17 3.52
C ALA A 453 4.03 -12.94 2.38
N LYS A 454 5.23 -12.50 2.00
CA LYS A 454 6.06 -13.14 0.96
C LYS A 454 7.55 -13.00 1.27
N LEU A 455 8.32 -13.95 0.78
CA LEU A 455 9.77 -13.91 0.71
C LEU A 455 10.19 -13.77 -0.75
N MET A 456 11.05 -12.81 -1.04
CA MET A 456 11.50 -12.48 -2.39
C MET A 456 13.00 -12.64 -2.48
N PHE A 457 13.51 -13.22 -3.58
CA PHE A 457 14.91 -13.32 -3.91
C PHE A 457 15.14 -12.70 -5.28
N ASN A 458 16.13 -11.81 -5.39
CA ASN A 458 16.57 -11.28 -6.65
C ASN A 458 18.07 -11.52 -6.82
N TRP A 459 18.46 -12.05 -7.97
CA TRP A 459 19.82 -11.89 -8.49
C TRP A 459 19.79 -10.77 -9.50
N VAL A 460 20.64 -9.78 -9.30
CA VAL A 460 20.72 -8.58 -10.15
C VAL A 460 22.11 -8.51 -10.74
N ARG A 461 22.20 -8.57 -12.06
CA ARG A 461 23.40 -8.21 -12.80
C ARG A 461 23.22 -6.81 -13.33
N PHE A 462 24.16 -5.92 -13.02
CA PHE A 462 24.10 -4.51 -13.41
C PHE A 462 25.38 -4.06 -14.11
N SER A 463 25.24 -3.05 -14.96
CA SER A 463 26.35 -2.37 -15.63
C SER A 463 26.00 -0.90 -15.81
N GLY A 464 26.95 -0.01 -15.58
CA GLY A 464 26.85 1.41 -15.87
C GLY A 464 28.16 1.89 -16.49
N ASP A 465 28.03 2.60 -17.61
CA ASP A 465 29.17 3.15 -18.33
C ASP A 465 29.51 4.54 -17.76
N ASN A 466 30.80 4.88 -17.62
CA ASN A 466 31.24 6.20 -17.12
C ASN A 466 30.55 6.62 -15.82
N THR A 467 30.45 5.71 -14.83
CA THR A 467 29.65 5.99 -13.65
C THR A 467 30.20 7.17 -12.84
N PRO A 468 29.33 8.05 -12.29
CA PRO A 468 29.77 9.15 -11.46
C PRO A 468 30.39 8.72 -10.13
N LEU A 469 30.28 7.43 -9.79
CA LEU A 469 30.88 6.83 -8.60
C LEU A 469 32.37 6.55 -8.76
N ASP A 470 32.87 6.49 -10.00
CA ASP A 470 34.30 6.29 -10.26
C ASP A 470 34.97 7.65 -10.49
N PRO A 471 36.00 8.03 -9.69
CA PRO A 471 36.78 9.24 -9.91
C PRO A 471 37.51 9.28 -11.26
N ILE A 472 37.73 8.11 -11.89
CA ILE A 472 38.44 7.96 -13.17
C ILE A 472 37.47 7.89 -14.35
N GLY A 473 36.14 7.74 -14.10
CA GLY A 473 35.11 7.62 -15.13
C GLY A 473 35.10 6.23 -15.79
N GLU A 474 35.47 5.19 -15.06
CA GLU A 474 35.39 3.82 -15.53
C GLU A 474 34.00 3.22 -15.46
N ASP A 475 33.77 2.13 -16.19
CA ASP A 475 32.53 1.37 -16.12
C ASP A 475 32.40 0.67 -14.78
N ALA A 476 31.22 0.67 -14.19
CA ALA A 476 30.90 -0.15 -13.02
C ALA A 476 30.05 -1.35 -13.43
N LYS A 477 30.48 -2.54 -13.04
CA LYS A 477 29.76 -3.80 -13.30
C LYS A 477 29.72 -4.64 -12.05
N GLY A 478 28.63 -5.38 -11.85
CA GLY A 478 28.54 -6.25 -10.69
C GLY A 478 27.34 -7.16 -10.71
N ASP A 479 27.39 -8.12 -9.81
CA ASP A 479 26.31 -9.02 -9.48
C ASP A 479 25.95 -8.87 -8.00
N ALA A 480 24.66 -8.94 -7.69
CA ALA A 480 24.19 -8.91 -6.32
C ALA A 480 23.08 -9.92 -6.07
N LEU A 481 23.07 -10.51 -4.89
CA LEU A 481 21.97 -11.30 -4.37
C LEU A 481 21.23 -10.48 -3.31
N ALA A 482 19.94 -10.32 -3.49
CA ALA A 482 19.10 -9.59 -2.56
C ALA A 482 17.90 -10.45 -2.12
N THR A 483 17.56 -10.35 -0.86
CA THR A 483 16.42 -11.03 -0.26
C THR A 483 15.58 -10.03 0.48
N ARG A 484 14.25 -10.11 0.35
CA ARG A 484 13.28 -9.30 1.08
C ARG A 484 12.25 -10.17 1.75
N LEU A 485 12.08 -9.99 3.07
CA LEU A 485 10.87 -10.43 3.77
C LEU A 485 9.87 -9.27 3.76
N HIS A 486 8.69 -9.53 3.22
CA HIS A 486 7.59 -8.57 3.12
C HIS A 486 6.39 -9.03 3.94
N LEU A 487 5.84 -8.11 4.73
CA LEU A 487 4.58 -8.26 5.45
C LEU A 487 3.76 -6.98 5.32
N ASP A 488 2.48 -7.10 4.95
CA ASP A 488 1.54 -5.98 4.94
C ASP A 488 0.15 -6.37 5.49
N PHE A 489 -0.63 -5.39 5.96
CA PHE A 489 -1.98 -5.60 6.45
C PHE A 489 -2.87 -4.36 6.29
#